data_156b8e0136fd1981c1775d0c4de7546a
#
_entry.id   156b8e0136fd1981c1775d0c4de7546a
#
_cell.length_a   1.000
_cell.length_b   1.000
_cell.length_c   1.000
_cell.angle_alpha   90.00
_cell.angle_beta   90.00
_cell.angle_gamma   90.00
#
_symmetry.space_group_name_H-M   'P 1'
#
loop_
_entity.id
_entity.type
_entity.pdbx_description
1 polymer ?
#
loop_
_entity_poly.entity_id
_entity_poly.type
_entity_poly.pdbx_seq_one_letter_code
_entity_poly.pdbx_strand_id
1 'polypeptide(L)'
;MTAHTSIEADDSRMLAALALALVDHPRATLQELAKAAGISKATLYRFCRTREQLIQRLATQASDALNQATEDACLETDPPAEALRKLIARHLEHPELTAFLTHYWNDLAREMPPETIEKCEQRMDAFFLRGQQAGVFRIDVTAATLSELWFSIFSGLVDAERRGRLARAGLAHIVETTFLRGVSAT
;
A
#
# COMPACT_ATOMS: atom_id res chain seq x y z
N MET A 1 7.71 9.80 27.91
CA MET A 1 7.72 9.18 26.58
C MET A 1 6.36 8.60 26.11
N THR A 2 5.32 8.57 26.92
CA THR A 2 4.04 7.89 26.62
C THR A 2 2.96 8.72 25.91
N ALA A 3 3.02 10.04 25.96
CA ALA A 3 1.98 10.89 25.36
C ALA A 3 2.15 11.08 23.84
N HIS A 4 3.36 11.06 23.31
CA HIS A 4 3.63 11.25 21.88
C HIS A 4 3.19 10.03 21.05
N THR A 5 3.47 8.84 21.54
CA THR A 5 3.08 7.56 20.92
C THR A 5 1.55 7.37 20.85
N SER A 6 0.80 7.93 21.81
CA SER A 6 -0.66 7.83 21.84
C SER A 6 -1.33 8.75 20.80
N ILE A 7 -0.77 9.94 20.55
CA ILE A 7 -1.29 10.89 19.55
C ILE A 7 -1.02 10.37 18.12
N GLU A 8 0.16 9.84 17.87
CA GLU A 8 0.52 9.24 16.58
C GLU A 8 -0.35 8.02 16.23
N ALA A 9 -0.66 7.17 17.21
CA ALA A 9 -1.52 6.02 17.02
C ALA A 9 -2.99 6.41 16.74
N ASP A 10 -3.48 7.49 17.33
CA ASP A 10 -4.83 8.00 17.13
C ASP A 10 -4.95 8.68 15.75
N ASP A 11 -3.94 9.43 15.34
CA ASP A 11 -3.85 10.02 14.00
C ASP A 11 -3.77 8.93 12.91
N SER A 12 -3.01 7.87 13.11
CA SER A 12 -2.91 6.74 12.17
C SER A 12 -4.25 6.03 11.98
N ARG A 13 -5.00 5.77 13.06
CA ARG A 13 -6.35 5.17 13.00
C ARG A 13 -7.35 6.07 12.26
N MET A 14 -7.29 7.37 12.51
CA MET A 14 -8.13 8.34 11.83
C MET A 14 -7.85 8.34 10.33
N LEU A 15 -6.59 8.33 9.93
CA LEU A 15 -6.17 8.31 8.53
C LEU A 15 -6.64 7.03 7.82
N ALA A 16 -6.45 5.86 8.44
CA ALA A 16 -6.93 4.59 7.92
C ALA A 16 -8.47 4.58 7.74
N ALA A 17 -9.21 5.08 8.72
CA ALA A 17 -10.67 5.17 8.64
C ALA A 17 -11.15 6.15 7.55
N LEU A 18 -10.47 7.29 7.37
CA LEU A 18 -10.77 8.24 6.29
C LEU A 18 -10.41 7.69 4.91
N ALA A 19 -9.30 6.95 4.80
CA ALA A 19 -8.91 6.27 3.57
C ALA A 19 -9.97 5.28 3.12
N LEU A 20 -10.45 4.41 4.02
CA LEU A 20 -11.54 3.47 3.74
C LEU A 20 -12.85 4.21 3.40
N ALA A 21 -13.21 5.24 4.16
CA ALA A 21 -14.43 6.01 3.90
C ALA A 21 -14.44 6.62 2.49
N LEU A 22 -13.28 7.09 2.01
CA LEU A 22 -13.13 7.61 0.64
C LEU A 22 -13.28 6.53 -0.43
N VAL A 23 -12.71 5.35 -0.20
CA VAL A 23 -12.80 4.21 -1.14
C VAL A 23 -14.23 3.68 -1.20
N ASP A 24 -14.90 3.53 -0.05
CA ASP A 24 -16.25 2.98 0.02
C ASP A 24 -17.33 3.97 -0.41
N HIS A 25 -17.07 5.27 -0.24
CA HIS A 25 -18.00 6.35 -0.55
C HIS A 25 -17.36 7.43 -1.43
N PRO A 26 -17.01 7.13 -2.69
CA PRO A 26 -16.22 8.01 -3.56
C PRO A 26 -16.93 9.32 -3.94
N ARG A 27 -18.21 9.47 -3.66
CA ARG A 27 -18.98 10.70 -3.90
C ARG A 27 -19.43 11.41 -2.62
N ALA A 28 -19.06 10.89 -1.45
CA ALA A 28 -19.48 11.45 -0.16
C ALA A 28 -18.89 12.84 0.07
N THR A 29 -19.65 13.69 0.72
CA THR A 29 -19.21 14.98 1.24
C THR A 29 -18.25 14.80 2.40
N LEU A 30 -17.47 15.84 2.74
CA LEU A 30 -16.58 15.80 3.93
C LEU A 30 -17.35 15.44 5.22
N GLN A 31 -18.60 15.89 5.33
CA GLN A 31 -19.44 15.61 6.49
C GLN A 31 -19.82 14.14 6.60
N GLU A 32 -20.16 13.51 5.46
CA GLU A 32 -20.47 12.08 5.36
C GLU A 32 -19.21 11.24 5.59
N LEU A 33 -18.06 11.67 5.07
CA LEU A 33 -16.77 11.01 5.32
C LEU A 33 -16.38 11.05 6.80
N ALA A 34 -16.56 12.19 7.48
CA ALA A 34 -16.33 12.29 8.92
C ALA A 34 -17.20 11.29 9.69
N LYS A 35 -18.50 11.20 9.35
CA LYS A 35 -19.43 10.27 9.96
C LYS A 35 -19.02 8.82 9.69
N ALA A 36 -18.67 8.48 8.45
CA ALA A 36 -18.24 7.13 8.06
C ALA A 36 -16.94 6.71 8.79
N ALA A 37 -16.00 7.65 8.94
CA ALA A 37 -14.74 7.43 9.66
C ALA A 37 -14.90 7.48 11.21
N GLY A 38 -16.11 7.75 11.73
CA GLY A 38 -16.35 7.81 13.17
C GLY A 38 -15.69 9.01 13.88
N ILE A 39 -15.39 10.09 13.15
CA ILE A 39 -14.76 11.29 13.71
C ILE A 39 -15.72 12.49 13.70
N SER A 40 -15.43 13.48 14.55
CA SER A 40 -16.21 14.71 14.56
C SER A 40 -15.96 15.55 13.31
N LYS A 41 -16.96 16.30 12.87
CA LYS A 41 -16.84 17.30 11.81
C LYS A 41 -15.71 18.29 12.13
N ALA A 42 -15.60 18.75 13.38
CA ALA A 42 -14.58 19.69 13.81
C ALA A 42 -13.16 19.10 13.68
N THR A 43 -12.99 17.81 13.99
CA THR A 43 -11.72 17.08 13.81
C THR A 43 -11.34 17.04 12.34
N LEU A 44 -12.26 16.65 11.45
CA LEU A 44 -11.97 16.62 10.02
C LEU A 44 -11.66 18.00 9.45
N TYR A 45 -12.44 19.04 9.82
CA TYR A 45 -12.20 20.40 9.31
C TYR A 45 -10.91 21.05 9.84
N ARG A 46 -10.38 20.57 10.95
CA ARG A 46 -9.03 20.93 11.42
C ARG A 46 -7.96 20.24 10.58
N PHE A 47 -8.25 19.03 10.10
CA PHE A 47 -7.35 18.25 9.24
C PHE A 47 -7.36 18.75 7.79
N CYS A 48 -8.55 18.96 7.19
CA CYS A 48 -8.67 19.46 5.81
C CYS A 48 -9.95 20.27 5.63
N ARG A 49 -9.97 21.19 4.66
CA ARG A 49 -11.11 22.06 4.37
C ARG A 49 -11.85 21.66 3.11
N THR A 50 -11.19 20.94 2.19
CA THR A 50 -11.78 20.44 0.93
C THR A 50 -11.51 18.95 0.77
N ARG A 51 -12.27 18.31 -0.11
CA ARG A 51 -12.10 16.91 -0.45
C ARG A 51 -10.74 16.66 -1.13
N GLU A 52 -10.33 17.57 -2.00
CA GLU A 52 -9.05 17.52 -2.69
C GLU A 52 -7.89 17.57 -1.69
N GLN A 53 -7.96 18.47 -0.69
CA GLN A 53 -6.99 18.53 0.40
C GLN A 53 -6.95 17.23 1.21
N LEU A 54 -8.11 16.59 1.44
CA LEU A 54 -8.16 15.31 2.13
C LEU A 54 -7.43 14.24 1.32
N ILE A 55 -7.73 14.12 0.02
CA ILE A 55 -7.11 13.14 -0.88
C ILE A 55 -5.59 13.35 -0.91
N GLN A 56 -5.12 14.58 -1.10
CA GLN A 56 -3.68 14.90 -1.14
C GLN A 56 -2.96 14.56 0.17
N ARG A 57 -3.55 14.88 1.32
CA ARG A 57 -2.96 14.54 2.63
C ARG A 57 -2.91 13.04 2.85
N LEU A 58 -3.97 12.32 2.51
CA LEU A 58 -3.98 10.86 2.59
C LEU A 58 -3.00 10.22 1.63
N ALA A 59 -2.85 10.77 0.42
CA ALA A 59 -1.87 10.29 -0.56
C ALA A 59 -0.44 10.42 -0.02
N THR A 60 -0.08 11.58 0.55
CA THR A 60 1.23 11.80 1.17
C THR A 60 1.47 10.78 2.29
N GLN A 61 0.54 10.68 3.24
CA GLN A 61 0.68 9.77 4.39
C GLN A 61 0.73 8.30 3.97
N ALA A 62 -0.08 7.91 2.98
CA ALA A 62 -0.07 6.55 2.47
C ALA A 62 1.23 6.23 1.73
N SER A 63 1.72 7.16 0.92
CA SER A 63 3.01 7.01 0.23
C SER A 63 4.18 6.89 1.22
N ASP A 64 4.21 7.74 2.24
CA ASP A 64 5.25 7.70 3.27
C ASP A 64 5.23 6.36 4.04
N ALA A 65 4.04 5.90 4.46
CA ALA A 65 3.89 4.64 5.17
C ALA A 65 4.31 3.43 4.33
N LEU A 66 3.90 3.38 3.05
CA LEU A 66 4.25 2.25 2.17
C LEU A 66 5.72 2.32 1.71
N ASN A 67 6.28 3.51 1.54
CA ASN A 67 7.72 3.65 1.29
C ASN A 67 8.53 3.15 2.49
N GLN A 68 8.16 3.52 3.72
CA GLN A 68 8.81 3.01 4.92
C GLN A 68 8.69 1.49 5.03
N ALA A 69 7.49 0.94 4.78
CA ALA A 69 7.26 -0.51 4.74
C ALA A 69 8.16 -1.22 3.71
N THR A 70 8.41 -0.57 2.57
CA THR A 70 9.32 -1.09 1.54
C THR A 70 10.79 -1.00 1.98
N GLU A 71 11.19 0.07 2.67
CA GLU A 71 12.54 0.20 3.25
C GLU A 71 12.80 -0.87 4.31
N ASP A 72 11.85 -1.07 5.22
CA ASP A 72 11.93 -2.08 6.28
C ASP A 72 11.99 -3.53 5.74
N ALA A 73 11.56 -3.75 4.50
CA ALA A 73 11.67 -5.04 3.85
C ALA A 73 13.09 -5.39 3.37
N CYS A 74 14.02 -4.44 3.41
CA CYS A 74 15.45 -4.64 3.06
C CYS A 74 15.65 -5.29 1.68
N LEU A 75 14.94 -4.78 0.67
CA LEU A 75 14.92 -5.36 -0.69
C LEU A 75 16.31 -5.47 -1.34
N GLU A 76 17.25 -4.64 -0.92
CA GLU A 76 18.59 -4.55 -1.51
C GLU A 76 19.58 -5.53 -0.87
N THR A 77 19.40 -5.88 0.40
CA THR A 77 20.40 -6.58 1.21
C THR A 77 20.01 -8.00 1.59
N ASP A 78 18.74 -8.25 1.89
CA ASP A 78 18.31 -9.55 2.38
C ASP A 78 18.17 -10.58 1.23
N PRO A 79 18.20 -11.88 1.53
CA PRO A 79 17.89 -12.92 0.56
C PRO A 79 16.52 -12.65 -0.11
N PRO A 80 16.40 -12.73 -1.45
CA PRO A 80 15.22 -12.24 -2.17
C PRO A 80 13.89 -12.82 -1.69
N ALA A 81 13.84 -14.12 -1.36
CA ALA A 81 12.62 -14.74 -0.85
C ALA A 81 12.25 -14.23 0.56
N GLU A 82 13.23 -13.93 1.41
CA GLU A 82 13.01 -13.36 2.73
C GLU A 82 12.56 -11.90 2.65
N ALA A 83 13.24 -11.10 1.82
CA ALA A 83 12.86 -9.71 1.57
C ALA A 83 11.42 -9.61 1.04
N LEU A 84 11.00 -10.51 0.14
CA LEU A 84 9.63 -10.56 -0.34
C LEU A 84 8.62 -10.87 0.79
N ARG A 85 8.94 -11.81 1.69
CA ARG A 85 8.06 -12.09 2.85
C ARG A 85 7.94 -10.88 3.76
N LYS A 86 9.04 -10.17 4.01
CA LYS A 86 9.03 -8.93 4.78
C LYS A 86 8.20 -7.86 4.09
N LEU A 87 8.35 -7.69 2.78
CA LEU A 87 7.56 -6.75 1.99
C LEU A 87 6.05 -7.03 2.13
N ILE A 88 5.64 -8.30 1.97
CA ILE A 88 4.25 -8.73 2.16
C ILE A 88 3.76 -8.36 3.57
N ALA A 89 4.51 -8.75 4.61
CA ALA A 89 4.11 -8.53 5.99
C ALA A 89 3.96 -7.03 6.30
N ARG A 90 4.94 -6.21 5.91
CA ARG A 90 4.94 -4.77 6.17
C ARG A 90 3.83 -4.03 5.43
N HIS A 91 3.58 -4.35 4.16
CA HIS A 91 2.49 -3.73 3.41
C HIS A 91 1.11 -4.12 3.94
N LEU A 92 0.95 -5.33 4.48
CA LEU A 92 -0.30 -5.78 5.11
C LEU A 92 -0.55 -5.16 6.50
N GLU A 93 0.39 -4.41 7.05
CA GLU A 93 0.15 -3.55 8.22
C GLU A 93 -0.72 -2.33 7.87
N HIS A 94 -0.77 -1.94 6.57
CA HIS A 94 -1.45 -0.74 6.07
C HIS A 94 -2.43 -1.03 4.91
N PRO A 95 -3.36 -2.00 5.05
CA PRO A 95 -4.22 -2.42 3.93
C PRO A 95 -5.19 -1.32 3.50
N GLU A 96 -5.63 -0.47 4.44
CA GLU A 96 -6.53 0.66 4.17
C GLU A 96 -5.86 1.72 3.29
N LEU A 97 -4.57 2.00 3.55
CA LEU A 97 -3.77 2.93 2.77
C LEU A 97 -3.43 2.34 1.39
N THR A 98 -3.14 1.04 1.33
CA THR A 98 -2.96 0.31 0.07
C THR A 98 -4.21 0.38 -0.80
N ALA A 99 -5.39 0.08 -0.23
CA ALA A 99 -6.66 0.16 -0.94
C ALA A 99 -6.95 1.58 -1.45
N PHE A 100 -6.65 2.59 -0.63
CA PHE A 100 -6.80 4.00 -0.99
C PHE A 100 -5.90 4.38 -2.18
N LEU A 101 -4.59 4.09 -2.12
CA LEU A 101 -3.67 4.40 -3.21
C LEU A 101 -4.04 3.65 -4.48
N THR A 102 -4.43 2.38 -4.40
CA THR A 102 -4.90 1.60 -5.55
C THR A 102 -6.11 2.25 -6.21
N HIS A 103 -7.08 2.69 -5.40
CA HIS A 103 -8.31 3.31 -5.91
C HIS A 103 -8.07 4.67 -6.58
N TYR A 104 -7.20 5.48 -5.99
CA TYR A 104 -6.91 6.85 -6.46
C TYR A 104 -5.67 6.94 -7.35
N TRP A 105 -5.00 5.82 -7.65
CA TRP A 105 -3.73 5.81 -8.36
C TRP A 105 -3.75 6.61 -9.66
N ASN A 106 -4.74 6.38 -10.52
CA ASN A 106 -4.82 7.04 -11.82
C ASN A 106 -4.94 8.57 -11.72
N ASP A 107 -5.60 9.08 -10.69
CA ASP A 107 -5.75 10.51 -10.47
C ASP A 107 -4.47 11.09 -9.84
N LEU A 108 -3.92 10.42 -8.84
CA LEU A 108 -2.70 10.84 -8.14
C LEU A 108 -1.47 10.81 -9.06
N ALA A 109 -1.33 9.78 -9.88
CA ALA A 109 -0.19 9.63 -10.79
C ALA A 109 -0.11 10.74 -11.82
N ARG A 110 -1.24 11.36 -12.21
CA ARG A 110 -1.25 12.51 -13.12
C ARG A 110 -0.70 13.79 -12.50
N GLU A 111 -0.75 13.89 -11.18
CA GLU A 111 -0.29 15.06 -10.42
C GLU A 111 1.11 14.85 -9.82
N MET A 112 1.59 13.60 -9.80
CA MET A 112 2.94 13.28 -9.27
C MET A 112 4.02 13.59 -10.30
N PRO A 113 5.20 14.06 -9.86
CA PRO A 113 6.36 14.16 -10.71
C PRO A 113 6.72 12.79 -11.31
N PRO A 114 6.94 12.67 -12.63
CA PRO A 114 7.27 11.39 -13.28
C PRO A 114 8.43 10.65 -12.60
N GLU A 115 9.45 11.39 -12.17
CA GLU A 115 10.62 10.84 -11.47
C GLU A 115 10.29 10.12 -10.15
N THR A 116 9.16 10.44 -9.52
CA THR A 116 8.73 9.76 -8.29
C THR A 116 8.20 8.37 -8.61
N ILE A 117 7.42 8.26 -9.67
CA ILE A 117 6.87 6.97 -10.15
C ILE A 117 8.02 6.10 -10.64
N GLU A 118 8.89 6.65 -11.49
CA GLU A 118 10.06 5.95 -12.03
C GLU A 118 10.98 5.39 -10.95
N LYS A 119 11.22 6.13 -9.87
CA LYS A 119 12.02 5.64 -8.73
C LYS A 119 11.39 4.45 -8.04
N CYS A 120 10.07 4.47 -7.85
CA CYS A 120 9.35 3.36 -7.23
C CYS A 120 9.43 2.10 -8.12
N GLU A 121 9.18 2.26 -9.42
CA GLU A 121 9.27 1.18 -10.41
C GLU A 121 10.69 0.62 -10.48
N GLN A 122 11.71 1.48 -10.62
CA GLN A 122 13.13 1.07 -10.68
C GLN A 122 13.56 0.30 -9.43
N ARG A 123 13.08 0.67 -8.24
CA ARG A 123 13.40 -0.04 -7.00
C ARG A 123 12.84 -1.45 -7.00
N MET A 124 11.60 -1.64 -7.44
CA MET A 124 10.98 -2.95 -7.53
C MET A 124 11.62 -3.80 -8.64
N ASP A 125 11.90 -3.20 -9.78
CA ASP A 125 12.60 -3.87 -10.89
C ASP A 125 13.99 -4.34 -10.48
N ALA A 126 14.76 -3.51 -9.79
CA ALA A 126 16.07 -3.86 -9.27
C ALA A 126 16.01 -5.03 -8.27
N PHE A 127 14.99 -5.05 -7.40
CA PHE A 127 14.76 -6.16 -6.49
C PHE A 127 14.47 -7.47 -7.23
N PHE A 128 13.55 -7.47 -8.19
CA PHE A 128 13.23 -8.67 -8.96
C PHE A 128 14.39 -9.12 -9.83
N LEU A 129 15.13 -8.19 -10.46
CA LEU A 129 16.34 -8.51 -11.21
C LEU A 129 17.41 -9.19 -10.33
N ARG A 130 17.63 -8.67 -9.12
CA ARG A 130 18.52 -9.29 -8.15
C ARG A 130 18.10 -10.72 -7.80
N GLY A 131 16.82 -10.94 -7.61
CA GLY A 131 16.26 -12.27 -7.35
C GLY A 131 16.39 -13.24 -8.53
N GLN A 132 16.27 -12.75 -9.76
CA GLN A 132 16.51 -13.52 -10.99
C GLN A 132 18.00 -13.91 -11.10
N GLN A 133 18.90 -12.96 -10.85
CA GLN A 133 20.35 -13.21 -10.84
C GLN A 133 20.78 -14.22 -9.75
N ALA A 134 20.07 -14.23 -8.62
CA ALA A 134 20.29 -15.19 -7.53
C ALA A 134 19.61 -16.55 -7.78
N GLY A 135 18.93 -16.77 -8.91
CA GLY A 135 18.23 -18.01 -9.23
C GLY A 135 17.00 -18.27 -8.36
N VAL A 136 16.46 -17.26 -7.69
CA VAL A 136 15.27 -17.35 -6.84
C VAL A 136 13.98 -17.14 -7.65
N PHE A 137 14.00 -16.16 -8.55
CA PHE A 137 12.86 -15.85 -9.41
C PHE A 137 13.11 -16.30 -10.86
N ARG A 138 12.02 -16.61 -11.55
CA ARG A 138 12.03 -17.03 -12.95
C ARG A 138 12.61 -15.96 -13.87
N ILE A 139 13.31 -16.39 -14.92
CA ILE A 139 14.02 -15.52 -15.87
C ILE A 139 13.35 -15.44 -17.25
N ASP A 140 12.26 -16.16 -17.46
CA ASP A 140 11.51 -16.19 -18.74
C ASP A 140 10.56 -14.98 -18.90
N VAL A 141 10.45 -14.15 -17.86
CA VAL A 141 9.77 -12.85 -17.88
C VAL A 141 10.73 -11.78 -17.35
N THR A 142 10.51 -10.53 -17.73
CA THR A 142 11.35 -9.41 -17.29
C THR A 142 11.11 -9.07 -15.81
N ALA A 143 12.09 -8.44 -15.16
CA ALA A 143 11.94 -7.91 -13.81
C ALA A 143 10.75 -6.93 -13.71
N ALA A 144 10.60 -6.05 -14.69
CA ALA A 144 9.45 -5.13 -14.78
C ALA A 144 8.10 -5.88 -14.83
N THR A 145 8.03 -7.01 -15.56
CA THR A 145 6.82 -7.85 -15.54
C THR A 145 6.54 -8.43 -14.16
N LEU A 146 7.57 -8.83 -13.42
CA LEU A 146 7.41 -9.31 -12.04
C LEU A 146 6.95 -8.20 -11.09
N SER A 147 7.44 -6.96 -11.29
CA SER A 147 6.98 -5.78 -10.55
C SER A 147 5.49 -5.51 -10.78
N GLU A 148 5.04 -5.53 -12.02
CA GLU A 148 3.63 -5.35 -12.38
C GLU A 148 2.73 -6.46 -11.81
N LEU A 149 3.18 -7.71 -11.87
CA LEU A 149 2.48 -8.84 -11.26
C LEU A 149 2.38 -8.70 -9.74
N TRP A 150 3.44 -8.23 -9.09
CA TRP A 150 3.44 -7.94 -7.67
C TRP A 150 2.35 -6.94 -7.30
N PHE A 151 2.36 -5.75 -7.93
CA PHE A 151 1.36 -4.72 -7.66
C PHE A 151 -0.06 -5.20 -7.94
N SER A 152 -0.28 -5.90 -9.05
CA SER A 152 -1.61 -6.38 -9.45
C SER A 152 -2.16 -7.44 -8.50
N ILE A 153 -1.35 -8.44 -8.14
CA ILE A 153 -1.77 -9.52 -7.24
C ILE A 153 -2.00 -8.98 -5.84
N PHE A 154 -1.04 -8.21 -5.31
CA PHE A 154 -1.12 -7.66 -3.96
C PHE A 154 -2.34 -6.75 -3.80
N SER A 155 -2.50 -5.76 -4.66
CA SER A 155 -3.63 -4.82 -4.64
C SER A 155 -4.97 -5.53 -4.82
N GLY A 156 -5.04 -6.50 -5.74
CA GLY A 156 -6.25 -7.27 -5.98
C GLY A 156 -6.67 -8.13 -4.79
N LEU A 157 -5.72 -8.72 -4.07
CA LEU A 157 -6.01 -9.52 -2.87
C LEU A 157 -6.39 -8.64 -1.66
N VAL A 158 -5.75 -7.49 -1.49
CA VAL A 158 -6.13 -6.49 -0.48
C VAL A 158 -7.56 -5.97 -0.73
N ASP A 159 -7.90 -5.65 -1.98
CA ASP A 159 -9.27 -5.23 -2.32
C ASP A 159 -10.30 -6.37 -2.14
N ALA A 160 -9.94 -7.61 -2.47
CA ALA A 160 -10.80 -8.76 -2.24
C ALA A 160 -11.07 -9.01 -0.74
N GLU A 161 -10.07 -8.80 0.13
CA GLU A 161 -10.23 -8.84 1.59
C GLU A 161 -11.17 -7.73 2.05
N ARG A 162 -10.95 -6.47 1.63
CA ARG A 162 -11.81 -5.33 1.93
C ARG A 162 -13.27 -5.58 1.56
N ARG A 163 -13.53 -6.21 0.41
CA ARG A 163 -14.89 -6.58 -0.05
C ARG A 163 -15.47 -7.82 0.64
N GLY A 164 -14.76 -8.39 1.63
CA GLY A 164 -15.21 -9.58 2.35
C GLY A 164 -15.16 -10.89 1.55
N ARG A 165 -14.41 -10.92 0.43
CA ARG A 165 -14.23 -12.14 -0.39
C ARG A 165 -13.14 -13.05 0.16
N LEU A 166 -12.20 -12.49 0.93
CA LEU A 166 -11.10 -13.21 1.58
C LEU A 166 -11.09 -12.85 3.06
N ALA A 167 -10.73 -13.83 3.90
CA ALA A 167 -10.49 -13.56 5.30
C ALA A 167 -9.12 -12.91 5.50
N ARG A 168 -9.02 -11.92 6.39
CA ARG A 168 -7.75 -11.30 6.79
C ARG A 168 -6.77 -12.33 7.35
N ALA A 169 -7.28 -13.25 8.16
CA ALA A 169 -6.50 -14.38 8.64
C ALA A 169 -6.00 -15.23 7.47
N GLY A 170 -4.67 -15.32 7.33
CA GLY A 170 -4.03 -16.07 6.24
C GLY A 170 -3.79 -15.29 4.94
N LEU A 171 -4.19 -14.01 4.85
CA LEU A 171 -3.98 -13.22 3.63
C LEU A 171 -2.48 -13.15 3.25
N ALA A 172 -1.58 -12.93 4.22
CA ALA A 172 -0.13 -12.93 3.98
C ALA A 172 0.33 -14.24 3.33
N HIS A 173 -0.14 -15.38 3.84
CA HIS A 173 0.19 -16.69 3.29
C HIS A 173 -0.37 -16.88 1.88
N ILE A 174 -1.58 -16.40 1.61
CA ILE A 174 -2.19 -16.47 0.27
C ILE A 174 -1.37 -15.63 -0.71
N VAL A 175 -1.02 -14.39 -0.36
CA VAL A 175 -0.17 -13.51 -1.19
C VAL A 175 1.17 -14.19 -1.46
N GLU A 176 1.88 -14.62 -0.41
CA GLU A 176 3.18 -15.27 -0.51
C GLU A 176 3.12 -16.51 -1.42
N THR A 177 2.20 -17.42 -1.13
CA THR A 177 2.11 -18.71 -1.86
C THR A 177 1.71 -18.49 -3.31
N THR A 178 0.75 -17.61 -3.58
CA THR A 178 0.29 -17.33 -4.94
C THR A 178 1.40 -16.67 -5.76
N PHE A 179 2.08 -15.68 -5.18
CA PHE A 179 3.13 -14.96 -5.88
C PHE A 179 4.37 -15.84 -6.04
N LEU A 180 4.93 -16.42 -4.97
CA LEU A 180 6.15 -17.22 -5.06
C LEU A 180 5.99 -18.43 -5.98
N ARG A 181 4.87 -19.16 -5.95
CA ARG A 181 4.63 -20.27 -6.89
C ARG A 181 4.51 -19.82 -8.34
N GLY A 182 4.09 -18.57 -8.58
CA GLY A 182 4.03 -17.98 -9.92
C GLY A 182 5.36 -17.44 -10.42
N VAL A 183 6.30 -17.12 -9.52
CA VAL A 183 7.53 -16.39 -9.87
C VAL A 183 8.83 -17.13 -9.49
N SER A 184 8.75 -18.28 -8.80
CA SER A 184 9.95 -19.09 -8.48
C SER A 184 10.59 -19.63 -9.75
N ALA A 185 11.92 -19.74 -9.73
CA ALA A 185 12.65 -20.52 -10.73
C ALA A 185 12.20 -22.00 -10.63
N THR A 186 12.01 -22.64 -11.76
CA THR A 186 11.71 -24.08 -11.87
C THR A 186 13.00 -24.89 -11.81
#